data_3e26daf3a5553bb5f3be56f78134287b
#
_entry.id   3e26daf3a5553bb5f3be56f78134287b
#
_cell.length_a   1.000
_cell.length_b   1.000
_cell.length_c   1.000
_cell.angle_alpha   90.00
_cell.angle_beta   90.00
_cell.angle_gamma   90.00
#
_symmetry.space_group_name_H-M   'P 1'
#
loop_
_entity.id
_entity.type
_entity.pdbx_description
1 polymer ?
#
loop_
_entity_poly.entity_id
_entity_poly.type
_entity_poly.pdbx_seq_one_letter_code
_entity_poly.pdbx_strand_id
1 'polypeptide(L)'
;MNYIVTGLICSGKSAFLNAAIEYGFDILKSDEVVSILYNDEDIISKLSNTFKEYKFEDAPKETIKQLFYTSKINRIKIESIFHPKVHKIIKNKLESNKNILIEVPPLKNNINIVKNNISIFIESSLETRRKRFQSRTIKNDINHFNKLNTYQSECLLIKSYCDIIIENDSNEVLFREYFEKEIIKS
;
A
#
# COMPACT_ATOMS: atom_id res chain seq x y z
N MET A 1 -9.76 -16.14 7.59
CA MET A 1 -10.37 -15.04 6.81
C MET A 1 -9.29 -14.19 6.17
N ASN A 2 -9.56 -13.62 4.99
CA ASN A 2 -8.59 -12.78 4.27
C ASN A 2 -9.12 -11.36 4.18
N TYR A 3 -8.26 -10.37 4.45
CA TYR A 3 -8.64 -8.96 4.45
C TYR A 3 -7.70 -8.13 3.59
N ILE A 4 -8.28 -7.13 2.92
CA ILE A 4 -7.52 -6.06 2.28
C ILE A 4 -7.51 -4.85 3.21
N VAL A 5 -6.32 -4.33 3.52
CA VAL A 5 -6.14 -3.16 4.38
C VAL A 5 -5.63 -2.00 3.53
N THR A 6 -6.34 -0.90 3.57
CA THR A 6 -5.95 0.33 2.86
C THR A 6 -6.11 1.56 3.73
N GLY A 7 -5.68 2.71 3.25
CA GLY A 7 -5.72 3.98 3.97
C GLY A 7 -4.57 4.90 3.57
N LEU A 8 -4.69 6.17 3.85
CA LEU A 8 -3.70 7.18 3.45
C LEU A 8 -2.34 6.99 4.14
N ILE A 9 -1.32 7.66 3.62
CA ILE A 9 0.02 7.68 4.23
C ILE A 9 -0.06 8.05 5.72
N CYS A 10 0.66 7.31 6.56
CA CYS A 10 0.73 7.49 8.02
C CYS A 10 -0.61 7.33 8.76
N SER A 11 -1.64 6.70 8.18
CA SER A 11 -2.90 6.42 8.87
C SER A 11 -2.79 5.35 9.97
N GLY A 12 -1.70 4.57 10.02
CA GLY A 12 -1.49 3.52 11.01
C GLY A 12 -1.67 2.09 10.48
N LYS A 13 -1.77 1.90 9.16
CA LYS A 13 -1.87 0.57 8.55
C LYS A 13 -0.82 -0.42 9.06
N SER A 14 0.45 0.01 9.12
CA SER A 14 1.54 -0.88 9.58
C SER A 14 1.38 -1.29 11.05
N ALA A 15 0.87 -0.41 11.91
CA ALA A 15 0.58 -0.76 13.30
C ALA A 15 -0.59 -1.75 13.40
N PHE A 16 -1.64 -1.56 12.59
CA PHE A 16 -2.75 -2.49 12.46
C PHE A 16 -2.30 -3.89 12.02
N LEU A 17 -1.46 -3.94 10.98
CA LEU A 17 -0.90 -5.21 10.49
C LEU A 17 -0.02 -5.90 11.53
N ASN A 18 0.80 -5.13 12.24
CA ASN A 18 1.64 -5.70 13.30
C ASN A 18 0.80 -6.30 14.44
N ALA A 19 -0.28 -5.62 14.83
CA ALA A 19 -1.23 -6.18 15.80
C ALA A 19 -1.85 -7.49 15.30
N ALA A 20 -2.20 -7.58 14.01
CA ALA A 20 -2.79 -8.79 13.42
C ALA A 20 -1.90 -10.04 13.50
N ILE A 21 -0.56 -9.87 13.50
CA ILE A 21 0.39 -10.98 13.64
C ILE A 21 0.19 -11.69 14.97
N GLU A 22 -0.09 -10.97 16.06
CA GLU A 22 -0.34 -11.53 17.39
C GLU A 22 -1.58 -12.43 17.42
N TYR A 23 -2.50 -12.26 16.45
CA TYR A 23 -3.71 -13.04 16.29
C TYR A 23 -3.61 -14.11 15.18
N GLY A 24 -2.39 -14.42 14.73
CA GLY A 24 -2.13 -15.53 13.80
C GLY A 24 -2.41 -15.22 12.32
N PHE A 25 -2.45 -13.93 11.93
CA PHE A 25 -2.56 -13.55 10.54
C PHE A 25 -1.20 -13.48 9.86
N ASP A 26 -1.12 -14.02 8.66
CA ASP A 26 -0.05 -13.71 7.72
C ASP A 26 -0.21 -12.28 7.19
N ILE A 27 0.91 -11.63 6.87
CA ILE A 27 0.92 -10.25 6.38
C ILE A 27 1.61 -10.20 5.02
N LEU A 28 1.00 -9.45 4.09
CA LEU A 28 1.63 -9.07 2.83
C LEU A 28 1.48 -7.55 2.63
N LYS A 29 2.59 -6.87 2.39
CA LYS A 29 2.57 -5.46 2.01
C LYS A 29 2.87 -5.33 0.52
N SER A 30 2.03 -4.61 -0.21
CA SER A 30 2.25 -4.40 -1.64
C SER A 30 3.59 -3.72 -1.95
N ASP A 31 4.11 -2.89 -1.05
CA ASP A 31 5.43 -2.27 -1.19
C ASP A 31 6.57 -3.31 -1.17
N GLU A 32 6.42 -4.38 -0.38
CA GLU A 32 7.37 -5.50 -0.36
C GLU A 32 7.32 -6.28 -1.68
N VAL A 33 6.11 -6.50 -2.21
CA VAL A 33 5.92 -7.12 -3.54
C VAL A 33 6.58 -6.27 -4.62
N VAL A 34 6.34 -4.96 -4.64
CA VAL A 34 6.99 -4.04 -5.58
C VAL A 34 8.51 -4.07 -5.43
N SER A 35 9.02 -4.17 -4.20
CA SER A 35 10.47 -4.23 -3.94
C SER A 35 11.13 -5.47 -4.57
N ILE A 36 10.47 -6.61 -4.55
CA ILE A 36 10.95 -7.83 -5.22
C ILE A 36 10.92 -7.65 -6.74
N LEU A 37 9.90 -7.01 -7.28
CA LEU A 37 9.72 -6.82 -8.71
C LEU A 37 10.71 -5.82 -9.34
N TYR A 38 11.46 -5.05 -8.56
CA TYR A 38 12.52 -4.20 -9.12
C TYR A 38 13.62 -5.00 -9.83
N ASN A 39 13.83 -6.26 -9.47
CA ASN A 39 14.82 -7.15 -10.08
C ASN A 39 14.20 -8.23 -10.99
N ASP A 40 12.91 -8.09 -11.31
CA ASP A 40 12.21 -9.05 -12.16
C ASP A 40 12.53 -8.79 -13.64
N GLU A 41 13.06 -9.80 -14.34
CA GLU A 41 13.53 -9.69 -15.73
C GLU A 41 12.43 -9.23 -16.70
N ASP A 42 11.18 -9.70 -16.54
CA ASP A 42 10.07 -9.29 -17.39
C ASP A 42 9.71 -7.80 -17.16
N ILE A 43 9.73 -7.36 -15.90
CA ILE A 43 9.53 -5.94 -15.55
C ILE A 43 10.64 -5.08 -16.12
N ILE A 44 11.91 -5.47 -15.92
CA ILE A 44 13.08 -4.74 -16.45
C ILE A 44 13.00 -4.64 -17.97
N SER A 45 12.71 -5.74 -18.67
CA SER A 45 12.56 -5.75 -20.13
C SER A 45 11.47 -4.77 -20.60
N LYS A 46 10.30 -4.77 -19.93
CA LYS A 46 9.20 -3.84 -20.27
C LYS A 46 9.58 -2.39 -20.01
N LEU A 47 10.29 -2.11 -18.91
CA LEU A 47 10.77 -0.77 -18.60
C LEU A 47 11.79 -0.29 -19.64
N SER A 48 12.78 -1.11 -20.02
CA SER A 48 13.80 -0.79 -21.02
C SER A 48 13.17 -0.53 -22.41
N ASN A 49 12.13 -1.29 -22.77
CA ASN A 49 11.37 -1.05 -24.00
C ASN A 49 10.56 0.26 -23.97
N THR A 50 10.05 0.63 -22.78
CA THR A 50 9.20 1.82 -22.61
C THR A 50 10.01 3.11 -22.47
N PHE A 51 11.18 3.04 -21.84
CA PHE A 51 12.06 4.15 -21.51
C PHE A 51 13.47 3.90 -22.09
N LYS A 52 13.56 3.92 -23.40
CA LYS A 52 14.76 3.51 -24.18
C LYS A 52 16.03 4.30 -23.84
N GLU A 53 15.89 5.52 -23.32
CA GLU A 53 16.97 6.40 -22.91
C GLU A 53 17.55 6.09 -21.52
N TYR A 54 16.94 5.15 -20.77
CA TYR A 54 17.35 4.79 -19.41
C TYR A 54 17.86 3.36 -19.33
N LYS A 55 18.88 3.15 -18.50
CA LYS A 55 19.41 1.82 -18.18
C LYS A 55 18.86 1.37 -16.83
N PHE A 56 18.34 0.16 -16.76
CA PHE A 56 17.73 -0.41 -15.56
C PHE A 56 18.55 -1.54 -14.95
N GLU A 57 19.59 -2.03 -15.62
CA GLU A 57 20.36 -3.19 -15.22
C GLU A 57 21.19 -2.95 -13.96
N ASP A 58 21.81 -1.77 -13.84
CA ASP A 58 22.75 -1.46 -12.75
C ASP A 58 22.06 -1.02 -11.44
N ALA A 59 21.01 -0.21 -11.55
CA ALA A 59 20.31 0.37 -10.42
C ALA A 59 18.81 0.54 -10.70
N PRO A 60 18.06 -0.57 -10.88
CA PRO A 60 16.68 -0.50 -11.35
C PRO A 60 15.78 0.29 -10.39
N LYS A 61 15.91 0.09 -9.08
CA LYS A 61 15.09 0.76 -8.07
C LYS A 61 15.26 2.27 -8.08
N GLU A 62 16.47 2.75 -8.13
CA GLU A 62 16.82 4.18 -8.13
C GLU A 62 16.33 4.85 -9.42
N THR A 63 16.60 4.24 -10.58
CA THR A 63 16.17 4.71 -11.90
C THR A 63 14.63 4.78 -11.97
N ILE A 64 13.94 3.73 -11.52
CA ILE A 64 12.48 3.69 -11.50
C ILE A 64 11.90 4.78 -10.57
N LYS A 65 12.46 4.95 -9.37
CA LYS A 65 12.03 6.00 -8.44
C LYS A 65 12.22 7.40 -9.05
N GLN A 66 13.36 7.66 -9.66
CA GLN A 66 13.63 8.93 -10.32
C GLN A 66 12.56 9.20 -11.39
N LEU A 67 12.33 8.26 -12.29
CA LEU A 67 11.33 8.37 -13.36
C LEU A 67 9.91 8.57 -12.81
N PHE A 68 9.55 7.83 -11.77
CA PHE A 68 8.24 7.90 -11.15
C PHE A 68 7.88 9.31 -10.64
N TYR A 69 8.86 10.04 -10.12
CA TYR A 69 8.66 11.39 -9.61
C TYR A 69 8.89 12.50 -10.65
N THR A 70 9.40 12.17 -11.83
CA THR A 70 9.69 13.16 -12.89
C THR A 70 8.41 13.70 -13.53
N SER A 71 7.43 12.84 -13.82
CA SER A 71 6.18 13.26 -14.43
C SER A 71 5.01 12.31 -14.15
N LYS A 72 3.78 12.83 -14.23
CA LYS A 72 2.55 12.02 -14.13
C LYS A 72 2.49 10.94 -15.23
N ILE A 73 2.97 11.25 -16.43
CA ILE A 73 2.97 10.33 -17.57
C ILE A 73 3.91 9.14 -17.29
N ASN A 74 5.11 9.41 -16.82
CA ASN A 74 6.08 8.35 -16.48
C ASN A 74 5.54 7.46 -15.35
N ARG A 75 4.93 8.07 -14.33
CA ARG A 75 4.29 7.33 -13.25
C ARG A 75 3.22 6.38 -13.77
N ILE A 76 2.30 6.83 -14.61
CA ILE A 76 1.24 6.00 -15.20
C ILE A 76 1.84 4.84 -16.00
N LYS A 77 2.87 5.08 -16.80
CA LYS A 77 3.56 4.02 -17.57
C LYS A 77 4.20 2.99 -16.64
N ILE A 78 4.93 3.42 -15.61
CA ILE A 78 5.53 2.52 -14.61
C ILE A 78 4.47 1.69 -13.90
N GLU A 79 3.42 2.34 -13.41
CA GLU A 79 2.30 1.66 -12.74
C GLU A 79 1.66 0.62 -13.66
N SER A 80 1.42 0.92 -14.93
CA SER A 80 0.84 -0.03 -15.89
C SER A 80 1.71 -1.28 -16.13
N ILE A 81 3.02 -1.17 -15.95
CA ILE A 81 3.96 -2.29 -16.04
C ILE A 81 3.93 -3.15 -14.78
N PHE A 82 3.92 -2.53 -13.60
CA PHE A 82 3.98 -3.24 -12.31
C PHE A 82 2.64 -3.84 -11.86
N HIS A 83 1.53 -3.09 -12.00
CA HIS A 83 0.25 -3.47 -11.42
C HIS A 83 -0.25 -4.86 -11.81
N PRO A 84 -0.17 -5.30 -13.08
CA PRO A 84 -0.64 -6.64 -13.44
C PRO A 84 0.05 -7.75 -12.64
N LYS A 85 1.36 -7.61 -12.43
CA LYS A 85 2.16 -8.60 -11.71
C LYS A 85 1.93 -8.55 -10.20
N VAL A 86 1.84 -7.34 -9.64
CA VAL A 86 1.47 -7.12 -8.23
C VAL A 86 0.09 -7.72 -7.94
N HIS A 87 -0.91 -7.43 -8.78
CA HIS A 87 -2.27 -7.95 -8.61
C HIS A 87 -2.32 -9.49 -8.73
N LYS A 88 -1.55 -10.08 -9.64
CA LYS A 88 -1.44 -11.53 -9.75
C LYS A 88 -0.87 -12.16 -8.46
N ILE A 89 0.19 -11.56 -7.90
CA ILE A 89 0.78 -12.04 -6.64
C ILE A 89 -0.22 -11.92 -5.49
N ILE A 90 -0.91 -10.77 -5.38
CA ILE A 90 -1.94 -10.56 -4.36
C ILE A 90 -3.05 -11.61 -4.48
N LYS A 91 -3.58 -11.81 -5.69
CA LYS A 91 -4.63 -12.81 -5.96
C LYS A 91 -4.19 -14.22 -5.54
N ASN A 92 -3.01 -14.65 -5.95
CA ASN A 92 -2.47 -15.95 -5.59
C ASN A 92 -2.35 -16.12 -4.06
N LYS A 93 -1.93 -15.06 -3.36
CA LYS A 93 -1.82 -15.07 -1.90
C LYS A 93 -3.18 -15.16 -1.21
N LEU A 94 -4.19 -14.47 -1.71
CA LEU A 94 -5.57 -14.56 -1.20
C LEU A 94 -6.15 -15.96 -1.40
N GLU A 95 -5.83 -16.63 -2.51
CA GLU A 95 -6.32 -17.98 -2.82
C GLU A 95 -5.58 -19.07 -2.02
N SER A 96 -4.30 -18.89 -1.74
CA SER A 96 -3.45 -19.89 -1.06
C SER A 96 -3.44 -19.81 0.46
N ASN A 97 -3.81 -18.68 1.05
CA ASN A 97 -3.80 -18.46 2.49
C ASN A 97 -5.22 -18.41 3.07
N LYS A 98 -5.36 -18.88 4.31
CA LYS A 98 -6.65 -18.86 5.02
C LYS A 98 -6.83 -17.69 5.98
N ASN A 99 -5.73 -17.11 6.44
CA ASN A 99 -5.73 -15.97 7.37
C ASN A 99 -4.62 -15.01 6.95
N ILE A 100 -4.92 -14.10 6.01
CA ILE A 100 -3.94 -13.12 5.55
C ILE A 100 -4.54 -11.72 5.52
N LEU A 101 -3.76 -10.74 5.96
CA LEU A 101 -4.02 -9.31 5.73
C LEU A 101 -3.06 -8.80 4.66
N ILE A 102 -3.62 -8.20 3.61
CA ILE A 102 -2.84 -7.63 2.52
C ILE A 102 -3.00 -6.12 2.50
N GLU A 103 -1.89 -5.39 2.72
CA GLU A 103 -1.88 -3.94 2.59
C GLU A 103 -1.76 -3.54 1.13
N VAL A 104 -2.67 -2.67 0.67
CA VAL A 104 -2.60 -2.00 -0.62
C VAL A 104 -2.74 -0.48 -0.45
N PRO A 105 -2.00 0.33 -1.23
CA PRO A 105 -2.19 1.78 -1.19
C PRO A 105 -3.58 2.16 -1.74
N PRO A 106 -4.17 3.28 -1.29
CA PRO A 106 -5.47 3.76 -1.76
C PRO A 106 -5.35 4.37 -3.16
N LEU A 107 -5.16 3.53 -4.17
CA LEU A 107 -4.99 3.90 -5.56
C LEU A 107 -6.15 3.37 -6.41
N LYS A 108 -6.47 4.09 -7.50
CA LYS A 108 -7.56 3.73 -8.42
C LYS A 108 -7.47 2.28 -8.91
N ASN A 109 -6.26 1.82 -9.17
CA ASN A 109 -6.01 0.46 -9.68
C ASN A 109 -6.32 -0.64 -8.66
N ASN A 110 -6.42 -0.30 -7.37
CA ASN A 110 -6.73 -1.25 -6.29
C ASN A 110 -8.22 -1.33 -5.95
N ILE A 111 -9.08 -0.52 -6.58
CA ILE A 111 -10.53 -0.49 -6.30
C ILE A 111 -11.16 -1.88 -6.48
N ASN A 112 -10.80 -2.60 -7.54
CA ASN A 112 -11.36 -3.93 -7.77
C ASN A 112 -10.91 -4.96 -6.73
N ILE A 113 -9.67 -4.86 -6.22
CA ILE A 113 -9.18 -5.73 -5.14
C ILE A 113 -9.97 -5.45 -3.87
N VAL A 114 -10.18 -4.17 -3.54
CA VAL A 114 -10.95 -3.74 -2.37
C VAL A 114 -12.40 -4.21 -2.46
N LYS A 115 -13.08 -3.98 -3.58
CA LYS A 115 -14.49 -4.36 -3.78
C LYS A 115 -14.77 -5.87 -3.72
N ASN A 116 -13.81 -6.69 -4.12
CA ASN A 116 -14.00 -8.13 -4.27
C ASN A 116 -13.50 -8.93 -3.05
N ASN A 117 -13.09 -8.25 -1.97
CA ASN A 117 -12.58 -8.87 -0.76
C ASN A 117 -13.10 -8.11 0.47
N ILE A 118 -13.14 -8.75 1.63
CA ILE A 118 -13.43 -8.05 2.89
C ILE A 118 -12.32 -7.01 3.09
N SER A 119 -12.71 -5.76 3.21
CA SER A 119 -11.78 -4.64 3.13
C SER A 119 -11.92 -3.65 4.29
N ILE A 120 -10.77 -3.20 4.78
CA ILE A 120 -10.64 -2.33 5.94
C ILE A 120 -9.94 -1.04 5.51
N PHE A 121 -10.55 0.11 5.79
CA PHE A 121 -9.93 1.41 5.62
C PHE A 121 -9.47 1.95 6.97
N ILE A 122 -8.16 2.15 7.13
CA ILE A 122 -7.62 2.82 8.32
C ILE A 122 -7.57 4.32 8.06
N GLU A 123 -8.37 5.05 8.84
CA GLU A 123 -8.48 6.50 8.74
C GLU A 123 -7.75 7.20 9.89
N SER A 124 -7.15 8.34 9.60
CA SER A 124 -6.62 9.28 10.58
C SER A 124 -6.68 10.70 10.03
N SER A 125 -6.83 11.67 10.88
CA SER A 125 -6.83 13.08 10.54
C SER A 125 -5.50 13.48 9.87
N LEU A 126 -5.54 14.50 9.04
CA LEU A 126 -4.35 15.02 8.37
C LEU A 126 -3.28 15.46 9.38
N GLU A 127 -3.71 16.05 10.50
CA GLU A 127 -2.81 16.51 11.55
C GLU A 127 -2.08 15.34 12.20
N THR A 128 -2.79 14.29 12.60
CA THR A 128 -2.21 13.07 13.17
C THR A 128 -1.23 12.42 12.21
N ARG A 129 -1.59 12.32 10.93
CA ARG A 129 -0.72 11.71 9.91
C ARG A 129 0.55 12.54 9.67
N ARG A 130 0.47 13.88 9.69
CA ARG A 130 1.63 14.77 9.62
C ARG A 130 2.56 14.59 10.82
N LYS A 131 2.02 14.59 12.04
CA LYS A 131 2.81 14.36 13.27
C LYS A 131 3.54 13.01 13.22
N ARG A 132 2.83 11.93 12.84
CA ARG A 132 3.43 10.61 12.68
C ARG A 132 4.50 10.55 11.59
N PHE A 133 4.32 11.27 10.50
CA PHE A 133 5.34 11.37 9.46
C PHE A 133 6.60 12.07 9.96
N GLN A 134 6.45 13.19 10.66
CA GLN A 134 7.56 13.96 11.22
C GLN A 134 8.35 13.21 12.29
N SER A 135 7.69 12.34 13.07
CA SER A 135 8.36 11.54 14.12
C SER A 135 9.19 10.37 13.59
N ARG A 136 9.00 9.94 12.35
CA ARG A 136 9.62 8.71 11.82
C ARG A 136 11.07 8.83 11.38
N THR A 137 11.53 9.99 10.93
CA THR A 137 12.92 10.19 10.48
C THR A 137 13.39 11.63 10.66
N ILE A 138 14.71 11.81 10.87
CA ILE A 138 15.37 13.11 11.02
C ILE A 138 15.39 13.93 9.71
N LYS A 139 15.22 13.27 8.54
CA LYS A 139 15.23 13.91 7.20
C LYS A 139 13.82 14.07 6.60
N ASN A 140 12.80 14.30 7.43
CA ASN A 140 11.43 14.37 6.95
C ASN A 140 11.16 15.66 6.17
N ASP A 141 11.27 15.56 4.87
CA ASP A 141 10.77 16.59 3.96
C ASP A 141 9.23 16.56 3.96
N ILE A 142 8.61 17.54 4.62
CA ILE A 142 7.15 17.70 4.64
C ILE A 142 6.58 17.84 3.20
N ASN A 143 7.38 18.31 2.25
CA ASN A 143 6.97 18.37 0.84
C ASN A 143 6.78 16.96 0.26
N HIS A 144 7.61 16.00 0.69
CA HIS A 144 7.43 14.60 0.29
C HIS A 144 6.11 14.04 0.84
N PHE A 145 5.80 14.28 2.12
CA PHE A 145 4.50 13.91 2.69
C PHE A 145 3.35 14.54 1.90
N ASN A 146 3.41 15.84 1.62
CA ASN A 146 2.35 16.54 0.90
C ASN A 146 2.14 15.96 -0.50
N LYS A 147 3.22 15.65 -1.25
CA LYS A 147 3.15 15.00 -2.58
C LYS A 147 2.46 13.64 -2.52
N LEU A 148 2.86 12.78 -1.57
CA LEU A 148 2.26 11.46 -1.39
C LEU A 148 0.81 11.55 -0.93
N ASN A 149 0.51 12.46 0.01
CA ASN A 149 -0.85 12.67 0.49
C ASN A 149 -1.77 13.15 -0.63
N THR A 150 -1.36 14.13 -1.44
CA THR A 150 -2.12 14.60 -2.59
C THR A 150 -2.38 13.46 -3.58
N TYR A 151 -1.34 12.70 -3.92
CA TYR A 151 -1.45 11.58 -4.83
C TYR A 151 -2.44 10.51 -4.36
N GLN A 152 -2.37 10.13 -3.09
CA GLN A 152 -3.27 9.13 -2.51
C GLN A 152 -4.70 9.68 -2.32
N SER A 153 -4.84 10.97 -2.03
CA SER A 153 -6.14 11.62 -1.86
C SER A 153 -6.91 11.75 -3.18
N GLU A 154 -6.26 11.67 -4.34
CA GLU A 154 -6.93 11.60 -5.65
C GLU A 154 -7.87 10.37 -5.75
N CYS A 155 -7.68 9.37 -4.90
CA CYS A 155 -8.49 8.15 -4.90
C CYS A 155 -9.20 7.86 -3.56
N LEU A 156 -9.60 8.89 -2.81
CA LEU A 156 -10.39 8.71 -1.57
C LEU A 156 -11.72 7.98 -1.80
N LEU A 157 -12.21 7.92 -3.03
CA LEU A 157 -13.37 7.10 -3.40
C LEU A 157 -13.19 5.63 -3.00
N ILE A 158 -11.97 5.12 -2.89
CA ILE A 158 -11.71 3.74 -2.44
C ILE A 158 -12.30 3.48 -1.03
N LYS A 159 -12.35 4.51 -0.18
CA LYS A 159 -12.95 4.41 1.17
C LYS A 159 -14.41 3.97 1.12
N SER A 160 -15.19 4.48 0.15
CA SER A 160 -16.62 4.15 0.02
C SER A 160 -16.87 2.71 -0.44
N TYR A 161 -15.83 1.98 -0.83
CA TYR A 161 -15.90 0.57 -1.21
C TYR A 161 -15.39 -0.36 -0.13
N CYS A 162 -14.87 0.17 0.98
CA CYS A 162 -14.41 -0.64 2.10
C CYS A 162 -15.60 -1.03 3.00
N ASP A 163 -15.60 -2.27 3.46
CA ASP A 163 -16.63 -2.84 4.33
C ASP A 163 -16.52 -2.28 5.75
N ILE A 164 -15.29 -1.99 6.19
CA ILE A 164 -14.98 -1.58 7.54
C ILE A 164 -14.12 -0.32 7.51
N ILE A 165 -14.46 0.65 8.36
CA ILE A 165 -13.66 1.87 8.56
C ILE A 165 -13.22 1.91 10.01
N ILE A 166 -11.90 2.02 10.25
CA ILE A 166 -11.33 2.13 11.59
C ILE A 166 -10.69 3.50 11.74
N GLU A 167 -11.23 4.32 12.63
CA GLU A 167 -10.64 5.61 13.00
C GLU A 167 -9.44 5.39 13.93
N ASN A 168 -8.30 5.97 13.58
CA ASN A 168 -7.03 5.82 14.28
C ASN A 168 -6.35 7.18 14.52
N ASP A 169 -7.03 8.05 15.26
CA ASP A 169 -6.43 9.31 15.76
C ASP A 169 -5.88 9.15 17.19
N SER A 170 -6.28 8.11 17.90
CA SER A 170 -5.81 7.70 19.22
C SER A 170 -4.89 6.46 19.15
N ASN A 171 -4.40 5.99 20.27
CA ASN A 171 -3.30 5.03 20.42
C ASN A 171 -3.57 3.60 19.90
N GLU A 172 -2.49 2.82 19.65
CA GLU A 172 -2.43 1.41 19.19
C GLU A 172 -3.33 0.41 19.97
N VAL A 173 -3.74 0.73 21.17
CA VAL A 173 -4.63 -0.10 22.01
C VAL A 173 -5.93 -0.45 21.28
N LEU A 174 -6.45 0.45 20.45
CA LEU A 174 -7.69 0.24 19.70
C LEU A 174 -7.63 -0.91 18.71
N PHE A 175 -6.46 -1.21 18.15
CA PHE A 175 -6.33 -2.29 17.17
C PHE A 175 -6.45 -3.68 17.80
N ARG A 176 -5.88 -3.88 18.98
CA ARG A 176 -6.03 -5.13 19.73
C ARG A 176 -7.49 -5.37 20.12
N GLU A 177 -8.16 -4.36 20.68
CA GLU A 177 -9.58 -4.45 21.01
C GLU A 177 -10.44 -4.75 19.79
N TYR A 178 -10.09 -4.20 18.63
CA TYR A 178 -10.81 -4.47 17.38
C TYR A 178 -10.66 -5.94 16.96
N PHE A 179 -9.46 -6.50 17.00
CA PHE A 179 -9.24 -7.91 16.69
C PHE A 179 -10.01 -8.82 17.65
N GLU A 180 -10.00 -8.52 18.94
CA GLU A 180 -10.69 -9.31 19.95
C GLU A 180 -12.21 -9.28 19.80
N LYS A 181 -12.78 -8.14 19.44
CA LYS A 181 -14.24 -7.93 19.38
C LYS A 181 -14.86 -8.33 18.05
N GLU A 182 -14.20 -7.98 16.95
CA GLU A 182 -14.83 -8.00 15.62
C GLU A 182 -14.30 -9.14 14.72
N ILE A 183 -13.05 -9.55 14.88
CA ILE A 183 -12.43 -10.52 13.98
C ILE A 183 -12.38 -11.94 14.58
N ILE A 184 -12.12 -12.06 15.89
CA ILE A 184 -11.97 -13.37 16.53
C ILE A 184 -13.31 -13.96 16.97
N LYS A 185 -14.31 -13.12 17.23
CA LYS A 185 -15.65 -13.57 17.65
C LYS A 185 -16.60 -13.91 16.51
N SER A 186 -16.21 -13.66 15.26
CA SER A 186 -16.93 -14.05 14.06
C SER A 186 -16.36 -15.36 13.48
#